data_6d0faf75613c2b9f5595420949953ed5
#
_entry.id   6d0faf75613c2b9f5595420949953ed5
#
_cell.length_a   1.000
_cell.length_b   1.000
_cell.length_c   1.000
_cell.angle_alpha   90.00
_cell.angle_beta   90.00
_cell.angle_gamma   90.00
#
_symmetry.space_group_name_H-M   'P 1'
#
loop_
_entity.id
_entity.type
_entity.pdbx_description
1 polymer ?
#
loop_
_entity_poly.entity_id
_entity_poly.type
_entity_poly.pdbx_seq_one_letter_code
_entity_poly.pdbx_strand_id
1 'polypeptide(L)'
;MKVKLTSRDIARMVDLSVVQCDDDETRVRALAARAREIRPCVATTLSSWIPLIKELLADVDDVGIGGNVAFPSGACLLQTKIAETKHLVAVGCDEIDMVVDIGKLLSGRYDYCLDDIKGVVDAAAGLPVKVIIECHYLSDDQIRTAAELCVSGGASFVKTGTGWTSTGATLENISLIKSVVGDAVGIKASGGIRDLDTLVEMHRRGARRFGLGLGRENVILDQADALPGGVVEFDSEAPGS
;
A
#
# COMPACT_ATOMS: atom_id res chain seq x y z
N MET A 1 -15.78 -17.09 10.52
CA MET A 1 -14.97 -16.96 11.78
C MET A 1 -15.07 -15.54 12.27
N LYS A 2 -15.25 -15.29 13.58
CA LYS A 2 -15.30 -13.93 14.13
C LYS A 2 -13.88 -13.35 14.19
N VAL A 3 -13.69 -12.19 13.60
CA VAL A 3 -12.48 -11.38 13.70
C VAL A 3 -12.71 -10.32 14.77
N LYS A 4 -11.71 -10.11 15.61
CA LYS A 4 -11.70 -9.06 16.65
C LYS A 4 -10.45 -8.25 16.48
N LEU A 5 -10.60 -6.93 16.33
CA LEU A 5 -9.49 -6.00 16.14
C LEU A 5 -9.60 -4.85 17.13
N THR A 6 -8.51 -4.54 17.79
CA THR A 6 -8.34 -3.30 18.55
C THR A 6 -7.86 -2.18 17.62
N SER A 7 -7.90 -0.94 18.06
CA SER A 7 -7.28 0.19 17.32
C SER A 7 -5.79 -0.06 17.05
N ARG A 8 -5.08 -0.74 17.97
CA ARG A 8 -3.69 -1.15 17.78
C ARG A 8 -3.53 -2.19 16.67
N ASP A 9 -4.42 -3.19 16.59
CA ASP A 9 -4.40 -4.18 15.51
C ASP A 9 -4.66 -3.51 14.16
N ILE A 10 -5.59 -2.54 14.12
CA ILE A 10 -5.86 -1.74 12.93
C ILE A 10 -4.63 -0.91 12.54
N ALA A 11 -3.99 -0.22 13.48
CA ALA A 11 -2.77 0.55 13.21
C ALA A 11 -1.66 -0.33 12.61
N ARG A 12 -1.51 -1.59 13.07
CA ARG A 12 -0.55 -2.57 12.51
C ARG A 12 -0.87 -3.06 11.09
N MET A 13 -2.05 -2.74 10.56
CA MET A 13 -2.41 -2.96 9.15
C MET A 13 -2.26 -1.68 8.30
N VAL A 14 -1.85 -0.55 8.89
CA VAL A 14 -1.74 0.73 8.19
C VAL A 14 -0.32 0.98 7.71
N ASP A 15 -0.19 1.40 6.44
CA ASP A 15 0.96 2.15 5.95
C ASP A 15 0.59 3.63 6.00
N LEU A 16 1.14 4.34 6.98
CA LEU A 16 0.91 5.77 7.20
C LEU A 16 1.81 6.58 6.27
N SER A 17 1.26 7.55 5.54
CA SER A 17 2.00 8.18 4.46
C SER A 17 1.92 9.71 4.43
N VAL A 18 3.02 10.30 3.97
CA VAL A 18 3.20 11.69 3.57
C VAL A 18 3.89 11.66 2.21
N VAL A 19 3.09 11.67 1.12
CA VAL A 19 3.56 11.40 -0.25
C VAL A 19 2.98 12.36 -1.29
N GLN A 20 2.52 13.54 -0.87
CA GLN A 20 2.14 14.59 -1.81
C GLN A 20 3.37 15.41 -2.23
N CYS A 21 3.33 16.04 -3.40
CA CYS A 21 4.49 16.79 -3.90
C CYS A 21 4.79 18.06 -3.10
N ASP A 22 3.83 18.55 -2.34
CA ASP A 22 3.93 19.72 -1.47
C ASP A 22 4.15 19.36 0.02
N ASP A 23 4.32 18.08 0.33
CA ASP A 23 4.67 17.66 1.69
C ASP A 23 6.11 18.08 2.02
N ASP A 24 6.21 18.98 2.98
CA ASP A 24 7.48 19.56 3.47
C ASP A 24 8.07 18.78 4.66
N GLU A 25 9.21 19.23 5.16
CA GLU A 25 9.87 18.65 6.33
C GLU A 25 8.96 18.62 7.56
N THR A 26 8.10 19.63 7.74
CA THR A 26 7.17 19.71 8.88
C THR A 26 6.20 18.53 8.85
N ARG A 27 5.71 18.17 7.67
CA ARG A 27 4.83 17.02 7.47
C ARG A 27 5.56 15.70 7.74
N VAL A 28 6.81 15.56 7.30
CA VAL A 28 7.63 14.37 7.56
C VAL A 28 7.90 14.19 9.07
N ARG A 29 8.21 15.28 9.80
CA ARG A 29 8.38 15.24 11.25
C ARG A 29 7.08 14.89 11.98
N ALA A 30 5.94 15.39 11.50
CA ALA A 30 4.63 15.03 12.04
C ALA A 30 4.30 13.55 11.78
N LEU A 31 4.65 13.01 10.60
CA LEU A 31 4.54 11.58 10.31
C LEU A 31 5.35 10.74 11.30
N ALA A 32 6.61 11.10 11.55
CA ALA A 32 7.45 10.39 12.50
C ALA A 32 6.88 10.43 13.94
N ALA A 33 6.43 11.60 14.39
CA ALA A 33 5.81 11.74 15.70
C ALA A 33 4.56 10.84 15.84
N ARG A 34 3.70 10.86 14.83
CA ARG A 34 2.49 10.02 14.81
C ARG A 34 2.81 8.53 14.71
N ALA A 35 3.80 8.14 13.89
CA ALA A 35 4.24 6.76 13.79
C ALA A 35 4.78 6.21 15.12
N ARG A 36 5.49 7.02 15.91
CA ARG A 36 5.91 6.67 17.26
C ARG A 36 4.74 6.39 18.20
N GLU A 37 3.65 7.13 18.05
CA GLU A 37 2.47 7.01 18.90
C GLU A 37 1.64 5.77 18.57
N ILE A 38 1.24 5.60 17.30
CA ILE A 38 0.28 4.56 16.89
C ILE A 38 0.93 3.27 16.41
N ARG A 39 2.26 3.28 16.17
CA ARG A 39 3.01 2.12 15.69
C ARG A 39 2.39 1.47 14.45
N PRO A 40 2.25 2.19 13.32
CA PRO A 40 1.74 1.61 12.08
C PRO A 40 2.67 0.50 11.58
N CYS A 41 2.23 -0.27 10.59
CA CYS A 41 3.10 -1.26 9.97
C CYS A 41 4.29 -0.60 9.28
N VAL A 42 4.02 0.48 8.51
CA VAL A 42 5.02 1.20 7.74
C VAL A 42 4.77 2.71 7.81
N ALA A 43 5.84 3.50 7.89
CA ALA A 43 5.85 4.93 7.61
C ALA A 43 6.44 5.18 6.21
N THR A 44 5.71 5.89 5.34
CA THR A 44 6.07 6.08 3.93
C THR A 44 6.16 7.55 3.56
N THR A 45 7.24 7.96 2.91
CA THR A 45 7.45 9.30 2.35
C THR A 45 7.86 9.22 0.89
N LEU A 46 7.92 10.36 0.19
CA LEU A 46 8.63 10.43 -1.09
C LEU A 46 10.12 10.12 -0.88
N SER A 47 10.78 9.55 -1.88
CA SER A 47 12.14 8.98 -1.78
C SER A 47 13.18 9.96 -1.23
N SER A 48 13.07 11.26 -1.55
CA SER A 48 13.99 12.29 -1.05
C SER A 48 13.97 12.48 0.47
N TRP A 49 12.87 12.11 1.15
CA TRP A 49 12.70 12.22 2.59
C TRP A 49 13.06 10.95 3.38
N ILE A 50 13.43 9.87 2.70
CA ILE A 50 13.79 8.60 3.35
C ILE A 50 14.92 8.76 4.38
N PRO A 51 16.00 9.50 4.10
CA PRO A 51 17.06 9.69 5.11
C PRO A 51 16.53 10.34 6.40
N LEU A 52 15.69 11.35 6.28
CA LEU A 52 15.12 12.04 7.42
C LEU A 52 14.16 11.16 8.23
N ILE A 53 13.21 10.46 7.58
CA ILE A 53 12.27 9.61 8.33
C ILE A 53 12.99 8.46 9.04
N LYS A 54 14.05 7.91 8.46
CA LYS A 54 14.89 6.91 9.10
C LYS A 54 15.61 7.44 10.33
N GLU A 55 16.20 8.64 10.24
CA GLU A 55 16.80 9.29 11.40
C GLU A 55 15.78 9.50 12.53
N LEU A 56 14.59 10.02 12.17
CA LEU A 56 13.53 10.30 13.12
C LEU A 56 12.94 9.05 13.78
N LEU A 57 13.03 7.88 13.16
CA LEU A 57 12.51 6.62 13.68
C LEU A 57 13.61 5.61 14.06
N ALA A 58 14.87 6.03 14.15
CA ALA A 58 16.01 5.16 14.37
C ALA A 58 15.95 4.31 15.67
N ASP A 59 15.20 4.75 16.67
CA ASP A 59 14.96 4.07 17.95
C ASP A 59 13.58 3.36 18.00
N VAL A 60 12.92 3.17 16.84
CA VAL A 60 11.59 2.57 16.72
C VAL A 60 11.68 1.31 15.85
N ASP A 61 11.87 0.17 16.48
CA ASP A 61 12.17 -1.10 15.79
C ASP A 61 10.95 -1.79 15.15
N ASP A 62 9.73 -1.39 15.53
CA ASP A 62 8.49 -2.06 15.12
C ASP A 62 7.69 -1.26 14.06
N VAL A 63 8.26 -0.22 13.48
CA VAL A 63 7.70 0.55 12.36
C VAL A 63 8.65 0.49 11.17
N GLY A 64 8.20 -0.16 10.08
CA GLY A 64 8.99 -0.25 8.86
C GLY A 64 9.04 1.08 8.08
N ILE A 65 10.05 1.25 7.25
CA ILE A 65 10.20 2.38 6.32
C ILE A 65 9.85 1.92 4.91
N GLY A 66 8.85 2.55 4.29
CA GLY A 66 8.41 2.25 2.93
C GLY A 66 9.07 3.15 1.90
N GLY A 67 9.68 2.54 0.87
CA GLY A 67 10.22 3.23 -0.29
C GLY A 67 9.24 3.23 -1.46
N ASN A 68 9.22 4.31 -2.27
CA ASN A 68 8.39 4.40 -3.46
C ASN A 68 9.24 4.37 -4.73
N VAL A 69 8.86 3.55 -5.72
CA VAL A 69 9.55 3.40 -7.01
C VAL A 69 8.66 3.90 -8.14
N ALA A 70 9.20 4.79 -8.97
CA ALA A 70 8.51 5.42 -10.10
C ALA A 70 7.20 6.13 -9.72
N PHE A 71 7.09 6.56 -8.49
CA PHE A 71 5.88 7.19 -7.97
C PHE A 71 5.78 8.67 -8.42
N PRO A 72 4.59 9.18 -8.83
CA PRO A 72 3.29 8.47 -8.80
C PRO A 72 2.86 7.84 -10.13
N SER A 73 3.61 8.01 -11.22
CA SER A 73 3.12 7.72 -12.58
C SER A 73 3.49 6.35 -13.14
N GLY A 74 4.52 5.71 -12.59
CA GLY A 74 5.07 4.47 -13.15
C GLY A 74 5.83 4.64 -14.49
N ALA A 75 5.78 5.82 -15.11
CA ALA A 75 6.23 6.07 -16.47
C ALA A 75 7.74 6.39 -16.55
N CYS A 76 8.58 5.46 -16.10
CA CYS A 76 10.01 5.52 -16.33
C CYS A 76 10.57 4.21 -16.90
N LEU A 77 11.80 4.29 -17.40
CA LEU A 77 12.46 3.09 -17.95
C LEU A 77 12.66 2.05 -16.83
N LEU A 78 12.55 0.78 -17.18
CA LEU A 78 12.79 -0.35 -16.27
C LEU A 78 14.12 -0.22 -15.52
N GLN A 79 15.22 0.14 -16.23
CA GLN A 79 16.53 0.32 -15.62
C GLN A 79 16.54 1.42 -14.55
N THR A 80 15.73 2.46 -14.72
CA THR A 80 15.57 3.52 -13.73
C THR A 80 14.86 3.00 -12.48
N LYS A 81 13.79 2.22 -12.65
CA LYS A 81 13.08 1.58 -11.53
C LYS A 81 14.00 0.62 -10.76
N ILE A 82 14.77 -0.20 -11.47
CA ILE A 82 15.77 -1.11 -10.88
C ILE A 82 16.82 -0.33 -10.08
N ALA A 83 17.35 0.76 -10.64
CA ALA A 83 18.34 1.58 -9.95
C ALA A 83 17.76 2.26 -8.71
N GLU A 84 16.54 2.83 -8.80
CA GLU A 84 15.83 3.43 -7.67
C GLU A 84 15.56 2.39 -6.58
N THR A 85 15.07 1.19 -6.94
CA THR A 85 14.84 0.10 -5.99
C THR A 85 16.11 -0.29 -5.24
N LYS A 86 17.21 -0.53 -5.96
CA LYS A 86 18.50 -0.85 -5.33
C LYS A 86 18.98 0.24 -4.39
N HIS A 87 18.75 1.50 -4.74
CA HIS A 87 19.11 2.63 -3.86
C HIS A 87 18.24 2.63 -2.59
N LEU A 88 16.94 2.42 -2.71
CA LEU A 88 16.01 2.33 -1.56
C LEU A 88 16.37 1.17 -0.63
N VAL A 89 16.72 0.01 -1.19
CA VAL A 89 17.26 -1.12 -0.40
C VAL A 89 18.56 -0.72 0.33
N ALA A 90 19.50 -0.08 -0.38
CA ALA A 90 20.79 0.31 0.19
C ALA A 90 20.67 1.37 1.31
N VAL A 91 19.71 2.29 1.21
CA VAL A 91 19.42 3.26 2.28
C VAL A 91 18.60 2.65 3.42
N GLY A 92 18.15 1.37 3.26
CA GLY A 92 17.51 0.58 4.32
C GLY A 92 16.02 0.83 4.44
N CYS A 93 15.29 0.86 3.34
CA CYS A 93 13.85 0.66 3.35
C CYS A 93 13.53 -0.81 3.69
N ASP A 94 12.38 -1.04 4.30
CA ASP A 94 11.92 -2.37 4.72
C ASP A 94 10.90 -2.96 3.73
N GLU A 95 10.17 -2.13 2.98
CA GLU A 95 9.19 -2.51 1.96
C GLU A 95 9.26 -1.53 0.78
N ILE A 96 8.90 -2.00 -0.41
CA ILE A 96 8.91 -1.22 -1.65
C ILE A 96 7.50 -1.15 -2.24
N ASP A 97 7.01 0.05 -2.51
CA ASP A 97 5.78 0.30 -3.27
C ASP A 97 6.17 0.80 -4.66
N MET A 98 5.99 0.00 -5.71
CA MET A 98 6.23 0.43 -7.09
C MET A 98 4.94 0.78 -7.82
N VAL A 99 4.99 1.74 -8.74
CA VAL A 99 3.89 1.97 -9.69
C VAL A 99 4.21 1.25 -10.98
N VAL A 100 3.28 0.40 -11.47
CA VAL A 100 3.39 -0.21 -12.80
C VAL A 100 3.33 0.90 -13.88
N ASP A 101 3.92 0.69 -15.04
CA ASP A 101 3.74 1.65 -16.15
C ASP A 101 2.29 1.59 -16.66
N ILE A 102 1.46 2.53 -16.16
CA ILE A 102 0.03 2.60 -16.43
C ILE A 102 -0.23 2.76 -17.92
N GLY A 103 0.56 3.57 -18.61
CA GLY A 103 0.42 3.79 -20.04
C GLY A 103 0.69 2.53 -20.87
N LYS A 104 1.67 1.73 -20.48
CA LYS A 104 1.96 0.43 -21.09
C LYS A 104 0.86 -0.58 -20.80
N LEU A 105 0.36 -0.62 -19.58
CA LEU A 105 -0.75 -1.48 -19.17
C LEU A 105 -2.01 -1.19 -19.99
N LEU A 106 -2.41 0.07 -20.09
CA LEU A 106 -3.54 0.54 -20.90
C LEU A 106 -3.37 0.23 -22.41
N SER A 107 -2.12 0.16 -22.87
CA SER A 107 -1.78 -0.15 -24.27
C SER A 107 -1.67 -1.66 -24.53
N GLY A 108 -1.99 -2.53 -23.55
CA GLY A 108 -1.90 -3.99 -23.69
C GLY A 108 -0.47 -4.53 -23.77
N ARG A 109 0.54 -3.74 -23.33
CA ARG A 109 1.95 -4.16 -23.33
C ARG A 109 2.26 -4.97 -22.05
N TYR A 110 1.55 -6.07 -21.92
CA TYR A 110 1.57 -6.88 -20.69
C TYR A 110 2.93 -7.53 -20.42
N ASP A 111 3.64 -7.96 -21.47
CA ASP A 111 5.00 -8.51 -21.33
C ASP A 111 5.95 -7.47 -20.70
N TYR A 112 5.86 -6.21 -21.18
CA TYR A 112 6.64 -5.10 -20.60
C TYR A 112 6.27 -4.89 -19.12
N CYS A 113 4.99 -4.87 -18.78
CA CYS A 113 4.54 -4.70 -17.40
C CYS A 113 5.00 -5.85 -16.48
N LEU A 114 5.02 -7.08 -17.01
CA LEU A 114 5.55 -8.23 -16.27
C LEU A 114 7.05 -8.11 -16.02
N ASP A 115 7.82 -7.72 -17.03
CA ASP A 115 9.26 -7.49 -16.89
C ASP A 115 9.56 -6.33 -15.92
N ASP A 116 8.72 -5.28 -15.95
CA ASP A 116 8.78 -4.13 -15.05
C ASP A 116 8.62 -4.58 -13.58
N ILE A 117 7.60 -5.40 -13.29
CA ILE A 117 7.37 -5.94 -11.96
C ILE A 117 8.51 -6.86 -11.52
N LYS A 118 8.89 -7.85 -12.36
CA LYS A 118 10.00 -8.78 -12.06
C LYS A 118 11.29 -8.06 -11.79
N GLY A 119 11.64 -7.07 -12.61
CA GLY A 119 12.87 -6.31 -12.44
C GLY A 119 12.96 -5.56 -11.11
N VAL A 120 11.83 -5.03 -10.63
CA VAL A 120 11.76 -4.38 -9.30
C VAL A 120 11.77 -5.42 -8.19
N VAL A 121 11.04 -6.54 -8.32
CA VAL A 121 11.03 -7.64 -7.33
C VAL A 121 12.44 -8.21 -7.14
N ASP A 122 13.15 -8.48 -8.22
CA ASP A 122 14.54 -8.97 -8.18
C ASP A 122 15.48 -7.94 -7.52
N ALA A 123 15.32 -6.65 -7.87
CA ALA A 123 16.12 -5.56 -7.33
C ALA A 123 15.85 -5.28 -5.84
N ALA A 124 14.65 -5.64 -5.35
CA ALA A 124 14.25 -5.48 -3.95
C ALA A 124 14.95 -6.46 -3.00
N ALA A 125 15.72 -7.44 -3.53
CA ALA A 125 16.58 -8.33 -2.76
C ALA A 125 15.85 -9.05 -1.59
N GLY A 126 14.62 -9.47 -1.82
CA GLY A 126 13.79 -10.20 -0.84
C GLY A 126 12.89 -9.32 0.03
N LEU A 127 12.98 -7.99 -0.07
CA LEU A 127 12.01 -7.11 0.57
C LEU A 127 10.62 -7.26 -0.08
N PRO A 128 9.53 -7.13 0.69
CA PRO A 128 8.18 -7.13 0.14
C PRO A 128 7.99 -6.01 -0.90
N VAL A 129 7.49 -6.39 -2.08
CA VAL A 129 7.13 -5.43 -3.15
C VAL A 129 5.62 -5.36 -3.28
N LYS A 130 5.06 -4.15 -3.23
CA LYS A 130 3.65 -3.88 -3.48
C LYS A 130 3.54 -3.15 -4.82
N VAL A 131 2.74 -3.68 -5.74
CA VAL A 131 2.56 -3.11 -7.07
C VAL A 131 1.29 -2.27 -7.10
N ILE A 132 1.45 -0.97 -7.30
CA ILE A 132 0.35 -0.01 -7.50
C ILE A 132 -0.11 -0.13 -8.94
N ILE A 133 -1.31 -0.67 -9.13
CA ILE A 133 -1.91 -0.82 -10.47
C ILE A 133 -2.73 0.40 -10.90
N GLU A 134 -3.05 1.30 -9.98
CA GLU A 134 -3.83 2.52 -10.17
C GLU A 134 -5.21 2.26 -10.79
N CYS A 135 -6.07 1.58 -10.05
CA CYS A 135 -7.42 1.17 -10.48
C CYS A 135 -8.27 2.31 -11.07
N HIS A 136 -7.98 3.57 -10.71
CA HIS A 136 -8.68 4.74 -11.24
C HIS A 136 -8.74 4.80 -12.76
N TYR A 137 -7.70 4.34 -13.44
CA TYR A 137 -7.58 4.40 -14.91
C TYR A 137 -7.99 3.12 -15.61
N LEU A 138 -8.29 2.04 -14.88
CA LEU A 138 -8.45 0.69 -15.42
C LEU A 138 -9.92 0.26 -15.48
N SER A 139 -10.27 -0.47 -16.53
CA SER A 139 -11.50 -1.27 -16.56
C SER A 139 -11.33 -2.52 -15.69
N ASP A 140 -12.45 -3.19 -15.37
CA ASP A 140 -12.45 -4.44 -14.60
C ASP A 140 -11.55 -5.52 -15.23
N ASP A 141 -11.57 -5.67 -16.56
CA ASP A 141 -10.71 -6.63 -17.26
C ASP A 141 -9.22 -6.25 -17.15
N GLN A 142 -8.90 -4.95 -17.19
CA GLN A 142 -7.54 -4.48 -17.01
C GLN A 142 -7.07 -4.64 -15.55
N ILE A 143 -7.96 -4.47 -14.56
CA ILE A 143 -7.66 -4.76 -13.15
C ILE A 143 -7.36 -6.24 -12.96
N ARG A 144 -8.15 -7.15 -13.59
CA ARG A 144 -7.88 -8.60 -13.54
C ARG A 144 -6.50 -8.92 -14.12
N THR A 145 -6.23 -8.44 -15.32
CA THR A 145 -4.93 -8.65 -15.98
C THR A 145 -3.77 -8.11 -15.15
N ALA A 146 -3.90 -6.89 -14.60
CA ALA A 146 -2.87 -6.30 -13.75
C ALA A 146 -2.62 -7.12 -12.48
N ALA A 147 -3.69 -7.65 -11.86
CA ALA A 147 -3.58 -8.52 -10.70
C ALA A 147 -2.87 -9.85 -11.03
N GLU A 148 -3.17 -10.46 -12.18
CA GLU A 148 -2.47 -11.66 -12.69
C GLU A 148 -0.98 -11.38 -12.93
N LEU A 149 -0.64 -10.21 -13.49
CA LEU A 149 0.75 -9.79 -13.69
C LEU A 149 1.48 -9.62 -12.36
N CYS A 150 0.83 -9.09 -11.31
CA CYS A 150 1.42 -8.99 -9.98
C CYS A 150 1.77 -10.36 -9.40
N VAL A 151 0.86 -11.35 -9.51
CA VAL A 151 1.13 -12.73 -9.08
C VAL A 151 2.27 -13.32 -9.87
N SER A 152 2.23 -13.22 -11.20
CA SER A 152 3.25 -13.78 -12.11
C SER A 152 4.61 -13.11 -11.98
N GLY A 153 4.63 -11.85 -11.56
CA GLY A 153 5.82 -11.05 -11.33
C GLY A 153 6.46 -11.24 -9.96
N GLY A 154 5.83 -12.02 -9.06
CA GLY A 154 6.34 -12.29 -7.72
C GLY A 154 6.13 -11.15 -6.72
N ALA A 155 5.17 -10.26 -6.96
CA ALA A 155 4.80 -9.22 -6.01
C ALA A 155 4.27 -9.82 -4.69
N SER A 156 4.49 -9.12 -3.58
CA SER A 156 3.90 -9.48 -2.28
C SER A 156 2.48 -8.98 -2.14
N PHE A 157 2.15 -7.85 -2.78
CA PHE A 157 0.82 -7.24 -2.73
C PHE A 157 0.42 -6.62 -4.07
N VAL A 158 -0.88 -6.67 -4.38
CA VAL A 158 -1.52 -5.73 -5.31
C VAL A 158 -2.00 -4.53 -4.52
N LYS A 159 -1.60 -3.31 -4.90
CA LYS A 159 -2.04 -2.05 -4.30
C LYS A 159 -2.94 -1.29 -5.27
N THR A 160 -4.10 -0.85 -4.80
CA THR A 160 -5.16 -0.28 -5.64
C THR A 160 -4.80 1.06 -6.26
N GLY A 161 -4.09 1.93 -5.55
CA GLY A 161 -3.83 3.28 -6.03
C GLY A 161 -2.73 4.03 -5.28
N THR A 162 -2.31 5.15 -5.89
CA THR A 162 -1.32 6.08 -5.34
C THR A 162 -1.90 7.03 -4.28
N GLY A 163 -3.19 7.31 -4.36
CA GLY A 163 -3.84 8.40 -3.62
C GLY A 163 -3.70 9.78 -4.28
N TRP A 164 -3.16 9.85 -5.52
CA TRP A 164 -3.04 11.10 -6.31
C TRP A 164 -4.18 11.29 -7.31
N THR A 165 -5.05 10.31 -7.45
CA THR A 165 -6.24 10.37 -8.31
C THR A 165 -7.49 10.69 -7.50
N SER A 166 -8.57 11.08 -8.18
CA SER A 166 -9.83 11.45 -7.54
C SER A 166 -10.58 10.27 -6.93
N THR A 167 -10.29 9.04 -7.36
CA THR A 167 -10.80 7.78 -6.79
C THR A 167 -9.64 6.92 -6.32
N GLY A 168 -9.93 5.96 -5.46
CA GLY A 168 -8.92 5.01 -4.94
C GLY A 168 -9.50 3.62 -4.81
N ALA A 169 -9.26 2.97 -3.67
CA ALA A 169 -9.84 1.67 -3.36
C ALA A 169 -11.37 1.78 -3.29
N THR A 170 -12.06 0.85 -3.95
CA THR A 170 -13.49 0.60 -3.79
C THR A 170 -13.72 -0.83 -3.33
N LEU A 171 -14.90 -1.10 -2.76
CA LEU A 171 -15.25 -2.45 -2.33
C LEU A 171 -15.27 -3.42 -3.51
N GLU A 172 -15.72 -2.95 -4.67
CA GLU A 172 -15.78 -3.71 -5.92
C GLU A 172 -14.37 -4.07 -6.40
N ASN A 173 -13.44 -3.10 -6.43
CA ASN A 173 -12.06 -3.35 -6.85
C ASN A 173 -11.35 -4.35 -5.92
N ILE A 174 -11.57 -4.27 -4.60
CA ILE A 174 -11.01 -5.24 -3.65
C ILE A 174 -11.55 -6.64 -3.92
N SER A 175 -12.88 -6.79 -4.09
CA SER A 175 -13.51 -8.08 -4.41
C SER A 175 -13.00 -8.64 -5.73
N LEU A 176 -12.88 -7.78 -6.75
CA LEU A 176 -12.39 -8.13 -8.07
C LEU A 176 -10.94 -8.65 -8.00
N ILE A 177 -10.04 -7.90 -7.37
CA ILE A 177 -8.65 -8.31 -7.19
C ILE A 177 -8.59 -9.64 -6.40
N LYS A 178 -9.36 -9.75 -5.30
CA LYS A 178 -9.39 -10.97 -4.48
C LYS A 178 -9.82 -12.20 -5.28
N SER A 179 -10.81 -12.05 -6.19
CA SER A 179 -11.27 -13.14 -7.05
C SER A 179 -10.18 -13.67 -8.01
N VAL A 180 -9.20 -12.83 -8.34
CA VAL A 180 -8.07 -13.18 -9.22
C VAL A 180 -6.91 -13.76 -8.43
N VAL A 181 -6.47 -13.05 -7.39
CA VAL A 181 -5.23 -13.39 -6.68
C VAL A 181 -5.41 -14.47 -5.61
N GLY A 182 -6.65 -14.72 -5.17
CA GLY A 182 -6.90 -15.65 -4.05
C GLY A 182 -6.05 -15.29 -2.83
N ASP A 183 -5.26 -16.24 -2.36
CA ASP A 183 -4.31 -16.07 -1.25
C ASP A 183 -2.83 -16.05 -1.73
N ALA A 184 -2.60 -15.99 -3.04
CA ALA A 184 -1.25 -16.01 -3.59
C ALA A 184 -0.45 -14.74 -3.25
N VAL A 185 -1.13 -13.58 -3.21
CA VAL A 185 -0.53 -12.28 -2.82
C VAL A 185 -1.52 -11.50 -1.98
N GLY A 186 -1.02 -10.58 -1.15
CA GLY A 186 -1.86 -9.70 -0.34
C GLY A 186 -2.53 -8.60 -1.18
N ILE A 187 -3.54 -7.95 -0.59
CA ILE A 187 -4.19 -6.77 -1.19
C ILE A 187 -3.99 -5.59 -0.26
N LYS A 188 -3.43 -4.49 -0.80
CA LYS A 188 -3.34 -3.20 -0.12
C LYS A 188 -4.38 -2.25 -0.69
N ALA A 189 -5.39 -1.91 0.11
CA ALA A 189 -6.34 -0.86 -0.19
C ALA A 189 -5.68 0.51 0.04
N SER A 190 -5.73 1.41 -0.94
CA SER A 190 -5.12 2.73 -0.84
C SER A 190 -5.93 3.77 -1.60
N GLY A 191 -6.15 4.93 -0.98
CA GLY A 191 -7.04 5.98 -1.47
C GLY A 191 -8.51 5.69 -1.16
N GLY A 192 -9.27 6.73 -0.77
CA GLY A 192 -10.72 6.64 -0.57
C GLY A 192 -11.20 6.08 0.77
N ILE A 193 -10.34 5.58 1.64
CA ILE A 193 -10.69 5.05 2.97
C ILE A 193 -10.87 6.21 3.93
N ARG A 194 -12.09 6.42 4.46
CA ARG A 194 -12.43 7.60 5.23
C ARG A 194 -12.95 7.32 6.64
N ASP A 195 -13.38 6.10 6.90
CA ASP A 195 -14.00 5.67 8.15
C ASP A 195 -13.70 4.20 8.45
N LEU A 196 -14.01 3.79 9.67
CA LEU A 196 -13.80 2.44 10.17
C LEU A 196 -14.65 1.40 9.42
N ASP A 197 -15.91 1.72 9.12
CA ASP A 197 -16.81 0.78 8.45
C ASP A 197 -16.31 0.42 7.07
N THR A 198 -15.83 1.40 6.31
CA THR A 198 -15.20 1.20 5.00
C THR A 198 -13.94 0.31 5.12
N LEU A 199 -13.09 0.57 6.11
CA LEU A 199 -11.89 -0.24 6.34
C LEU A 199 -12.26 -1.70 6.66
N VAL A 200 -13.20 -1.90 7.57
CA VAL A 200 -13.70 -3.23 7.98
C VAL A 200 -14.28 -3.99 6.79
N GLU A 201 -15.09 -3.31 5.98
CA GLU A 201 -15.72 -3.95 4.82
C GLU A 201 -14.66 -4.32 3.75
N MET A 202 -13.66 -3.47 3.52
CA MET A 202 -12.53 -3.81 2.66
C MET A 202 -11.71 -4.99 3.22
N HIS A 203 -11.54 -5.06 4.55
CA HIS A 203 -10.88 -6.20 5.19
C HIS A 203 -11.66 -7.50 4.99
N ARG A 204 -13.00 -7.47 5.14
CA ARG A 204 -13.87 -8.62 4.85
C ARG A 204 -13.69 -9.13 3.43
N ARG A 205 -13.57 -8.22 2.46
CA ARG A 205 -13.38 -8.53 1.03
C ARG A 205 -11.95 -8.94 0.66
N GLY A 206 -11.05 -9.00 1.61
CA GLY A 206 -9.71 -9.56 1.40
C GLY A 206 -8.54 -8.58 1.49
N ALA A 207 -8.77 -7.28 1.70
CA ALA A 207 -7.66 -6.37 2.00
C ALA A 207 -7.01 -6.72 3.35
N ARG A 208 -5.68 -6.63 3.39
CA ARG A 208 -4.88 -6.94 4.59
C ARG A 208 -3.92 -5.81 4.96
N ARG A 209 -3.79 -4.82 4.10
CA ARG A 209 -2.99 -3.62 4.31
C ARG A 209 -3.77 -2.39 3.84
N PHE A 210 -3.61 -1.26 4.51
CA PHE A 210 -4.36 -0.03 4.24
C PHE A 210 -3.42 1.16 4.14
N GLY A 211 -3.40 1.84 3.00
CA GLY A 211 -2.64 3.07 2.81
C GLY A 211 -3.47 4.27 3.25
N LEU A 212 -3.02 4.96 4.29
CA LEU A 212 -3.68 6.15 4.84
C LEU A 212 -2.70 7.34 4.85
N GLY A 213 -3.14 8.48 4.34
CA GLY A 213 -2.40 9.73 4.52
C GLY A 213 -2.48 10.23 5.96
N LEU A 214 -1.40 10.85 6.45
CA LEU A 214 -1.30 11.42 7.80
C LEU A 214 -2.51 12.29 8.16
N GLY A 215 -3.15 11.96 9.27
CA GLY A 215 -4.37 12.59 9.79
C GLY A 215 -5.66 11.81 9.43
N ARG A 216 -5.64 10.95 8.40
CA ARG A 216 -6.81 10.12 8.04
C ARG A 216 -7.01 8.96 9.00
N GLU A 217 -5.92 8.42 9.54
CA GLU A 217 -5.94 7.35 10.53
C GLU A 217 -6.63 7.75 11.83
N ASN A 218 -6.61 9.04 12.21
CA ASN A 218 -7.24 9.53 13.43
C ASN A 218 -8.72 9.16 13.49
N VAL A 219 -9.47 9.46 12.41
CA VAL A 219 -10.91 9.17 12.35
C VAL A 219 -11.18 7.68 12.55
N ILE A 220 -10.37 6.82 11.94
CA ILE A 220 -10.55 5.36 11.97
C ILE A 220 -10.21 4.82 13.36
N LEU A 221 -9.09 5.25 13.95
CA LEU A 221 -8.65 4.78 15.26
C LEU A 221 -9.57 5.30 16.37
N ASP A 222 -9.98 6.57 16.32
CA ASP A 222 -10.92 7.16 17.27
C ASP A 222 -12.29 6.44 17.21
N GLN A 223 -12.77 6.08 16.03
CA GLN A 223 -14.00 5.30 15.87
C GLN A 223 -13.84 3.90 16.48
N ALA A 224 -12.70 3.26 16.30
CA ALA A 224 -12.43 1.95 16.89
C ALA A 224 -12.38 2.01 18.42
N ASP A 225 -11.71 3.01 18.98
CA ASP A 225 -11.60 3.20 20.44
C ASP A 225 -12.95 3.57 21.09
N ALA A 226 -13.85 4.22 20.34
CA ALA A 226 -15.20 4.57 20.82
C ALA A 226 -16.16 3.36 20.90
N LEU A 227 -15.79 2.21 20.32
CA LEU A 227 -16.63 1.00 20.38
C LEU A 227 -16.59 0.36 21.78
N PRO A 228 -17.62 -0.39 22.17
CA PRO A 228 -17.63 -1.10 23.44
C PRO A 228 -16.41 -1.99 23.64
N GLY A 229 -15.63 -1.71 24.67
CA GLY A 229 -14.37 -2.41 24.96
C GLY A 229 -13.23 -2.10 24.00
N GLY A 230 -13.37 -1.07 23.12
CA GLY A 230 -12.36 -0.71 22.12
C GLY A 230 -12.09 -1.80 21.06
N VAL A 231 -13.08 -2.65 20.80
CA VAL A 231 -12.93 -3.80 19.90
C VAL A 231 -13.94 -3.76 18.76
N VAL A 232 -13.43 -3.83 17.55
CA VAL A 232 -14.19 -4.05 16.32
C VAL A 232 -14.44 -5.54 16.15
N GLU A 233 -15.69 -5.99 16.09
CA GLU A 233 -16.03 -7.39 15.86
C GLU A 233 -16.81 -7.55 14.54
N PHE A 234 -16.39 -8.48 13.71
CA PHE A 234 -17.09 -8.82 12.46
C PHE A 234 -16.86 -10.27 12.04
N ASP A 235 -17.76 -10.80 11.22
CA ASP A 235 -17.56 -12.12 10.63
C ASP A 235 -16.66 -12.00 9.40
N SER A 236 -15.59 -12.82 9.32
CA SER A 236 -14.82 -12.96 8.09
C SER A 236 -15.71 -13.66 7.06
N GLU A 237 -15.92 -13.07 5.89
CA GLU A 237 -16.50 -13.82 4.79
C GLU A 237 -15.60 -15.00 4.44
N ALA A 238 -16.21 -16.17 4.21
CA ALA A 238 -15.46 -17.28 3.64
C ALA A 238 -15.03 -16.91 2.21
N PRO A 239 -13.82 -17.21 1.77
CA PRO A 239 -13.44 -16.98 0.39
C PRO A 239 -14.38 -17.77 -0.52
N GLY A 240 -15.16 -17.07 -1.33
CA GLY A 240 -15.99 -17.65 -2.41
C GLY A 240 -17.33 -18.19 -1.99
N SER A 241 -18.26 -17.32 -1.61
CA SER A 241 -19.71 -17.57 -1.75
C SER A 241 -20.29 -16.70 -2.85
#